data_252732a798dc4fea6efb822f67c0c12b
#
_entry.id   252732a798dc4fea6efb822f67c0c12b
#
_cell.length_a   1.000
_cell.length_b   1.000
_cell.length_c   1.000
_cell.angle_alpha   90.00
_cell.angle_beta   90.00
_cell.angle_gamma   90.00
#
_symmetry.space_group_name_H-M   'P 1'
#
loop_
_entity.id
_entity.type
_entity.pdbx_description
1 polymer ?
#
loop_
_entity_poly.entity_id
_entity_poly.type
_entity_poly.pdbx_seq_one_letter_code
_entity_poly.pdbx_strand_id
1 'polypeptide(L)' 'MAISARNQLKGRIIDIQLGEVMAHVSVRVGKNVVESVITRRSAEQLNLKKGDAVTAIVKSTEVMLMKD' A
#
# COMPACT_ATOMS: atom_id res chain seq x y z
N MET A 1 13.01 8.07 -7.50
CA MET A 1 11.91 8.96 -7.87
C MET A 1 11.51 9.82 -6.69
N ALA A 2 11.40 11.12 -6.88
CA ALA A 2 11.02 12.05 -5.83
C ALA A 2 9.50 12.19 -5.79
N ILE A 3 8.94 12.27 -4.58
CA ILE A 3 7.51 12.44 -4.37
C ILE A 3 7.29 13.36 -3.18
N SER A 4 6.23 14.16 -3.22
CA SER A 4 5.95 15.13 -2.17
C SER A 4 5.34 14.54 -0.91
N ALA A 5 4.83 13.31 -0.97
CA ALA A 5 4.24 12.67 0.20
C ALA A 5 5.28 12.44 1.30
N ARG A 6 4.93 12.78 2.54
CA ARG A 6 5.84 12.66 3.69
C ARG A 6 5.78 11.31 4.36
N ASN A 7 4.62 10.64 4.29
CA ASN A 7 4.45 9.35 4.95
C ASN A 7 4.83 8.23 4.00
N GLN A 8 6.02 7.68 4.19
CA GLN A 8 6.56 6.60 3.37
C GLN A 8 6.91 5.45 4.29
N LEU A 9 6.11 4.37 4.22
CA LEU A 9 6.20 3.24 5.13
C LEU A 9 6.72 2.02 4.39
N LYS A 10 7.93 1.61 4.69
CA LYS A 10 8.53 0.43 4.07
C LYS A 10 7.93 -0.83 4.68
N GLY A 11 7.55 -1.77 3.84
CA GLY A 11 6.94 -3.00 4.29
C GLY A 11 6.98 -4.09 3.24
N ARG A 12 6.22 -5.17 3.50
CA ARG A 12 6.12 -6.30 2.58
C ARG A 12 4.66 -6.62 2.31
N ILE A 13 4.37 -6.98 1.09
CA ILE A 13 3.03 -7.41 0.71
C ILE A 13 2.76 -8.78 1.33
N ILE A 14 1.68 -8.87 2.10
CA ILE A 14 1.27 -10.13 2.72
C ILE A 14 0.05 -10.75 2.06
N ASP A 15 -0.70 -9.97 1.27
CA ASP A 15 -1.86 -10.47 0.55
C ASP A 15 -2.20 -9.55 -0.61
N ILE A 16 -2.70 -10.13 -1.69
CA ILE A 16 -3.19 -9.38 -2.85
C ILE A 16 -4.48 -10.06 -3.32
N GLN A 17 -5.54 -9.27 -3.46
CA GLN A 17 -6.80 -9.75 -4.02
C GLN A 17 -7.11 -8.93 -5.28
N LEU A 18 -7.06 -9.59 -6.42
CA LEU A 18 -7.30 -8.93 -7.72
C LEU A 18 -8.77 -9.03 -8.09
N GLY A 19 -9.43 -7.88 -8.18
CA GLY A 19 -10.76 -7.77 -8.77
C GLY A 19 -10.66 -7.44 -10.25
N GLU A 20 -11.79 -7.24 -10.90
CA GLU A 20 -11.80 -6.91 -12.32
C GLU A 20 -11.22 -5.53 -12.59
N VAL A 21 -11.50 -4.57 -11.73
CA VAL A 21 -11.08 -3.17 -11.89
C VAL A 21 -10.10 -2.75 -10.80
N MET A 22 -10.33 -3.18 -9.58
CA MET A 22 -9.52 -2.78 -8.42
C MET A 22 -8.76 -3.97 -7.85
N ALA A 23 -7.70 -3.66 -7.12
CA ALA A 23 -6.91 -4.65 -6.41
C ALA A 23 -6.75 -4.19 -4.97
N HIS A 24 -6.93 -5.11 -4.03
CA HIS A 24 -6.73 -4.86 -2.60
C HIS A 24 -5.39 -5.46 -2.20
N VAL A 25 -4.51 -4.63 -1.68
CA VAL A 25 -3.16 -5.05 -1.30
C VAL A 25 -2.95 -4.78 0.17
N SER A 26 -2.56 -5.82 0.92
CA SER A 26 -2.25 -5.69 2.34
C SER A 26 -0.74 -5.68 2.51
N VAL A 27 -0.23 -4.67 3.20
CA VAL A 27 1.21 -4.47 3.39
C VAL A 27 1.52 -4.49 4.89
N ARG A 28 2.43 -5.36 5.29
CA ARG A 28 2.89 -5.38 6.68
C ARG A 28 4.00 -4.37 6.87
N VAL A 29 3.82 -3.47 7.81
CA VAL A 29 4.80 -2.45 8.20
C VAL A 29 5.10 -2.65 9.69
N GLY A 30 6.22 -3.29 10.00
CA GLY A 30 6.53 -3.66 11.38
C GLY A 30 5.47 -4.63 11.92
N LYS A 31 4.77 -4.23 12.97
CA LYS A 31 3.69 -5.01 13.58
C LYS A 31 2.32 -4.63 13.04
N ASN A 32 2.26 -3.64 12.14
CA ASN A 32 1.01 -3.12 11.62
C ASN A 32 0.76 -3.59 10.20
N VAL A 33 -0.51 -3.58 9.81
CA VAL A 33 -0.90 -3.90 8.44
C VAL A 33 -1.58 -2.67 7.86
N VAL A 34 -1.09 -2.24 6.71
CA VAL A 34 -1.66 -1.11 5.96
C VAL A 34 -2.42 -1.68 4.77
N GLU A 35 -3.68 -1.30 4.64
CA GLU A 35 -4.52 -1.74 3.52
C GLU A 35 -4.49 -0.71 2.42
N SER A 36 -4.38 -1.18 1.18
CA SER A 36 -4.33 -0.30 0.02
C SER A 36 -5.28 -0.82 -1.04
N VAL A 37 -6.01 0.10 -1.67
CA VAL A 37 -6.84 -0.23 -2.83
C VAL A 37 -6.31 0.58 -4.00
N ILE A 38 -5.83 -0.12 -5.02
CA ILE A 38 -5.31 0.49 -6.23
C ILE A 38 -6.03 -0.14 -7.42
N THR A 39 -5.84 0.40 -8.60
CA THR A 39 -6.42 -0.23 -9.79
C THR A 39 -5.69 -1.54 -10.08
N ARG A 40 -6.43 -2.50 -10.65
CA ARG A 40 -5.82 -3.75 -11.09
C ARG A 40 -4.70 -3.48 -12.08
N ARG A 41 -4.90 -2.52 -12.98
CA ARG A 41 -3.87 -2.13 -13.95
C ARG A 41 -2.58 -1.68 -13.24
N SER A 42 -2.70 -0.86 -12.19
CA SER A 42 -1.52 -0.42 -11.44
C SER A 42 -0.81 -1.60 -10.80
N ALA A 43 -1.56 -2.53 -10.20
CA ALA A 43 -0.98 -3.72 -9.59
C ALA A 43 -0.23 -4.56 -10.62
N GLU A 44 -0.78 -4.69 -11.81
CA GLU A 44 -0.15 -5.44 -12.91
C GLU A 44 1.09 -4.72 -13.44
N GLN A 45 1.01 -3.41 -13.63
CA GLN A 45 2.15 -2.63 -14.12
C GLN A 45 3.33 -2.66 -13.15
N LEU A 46 3.04 -2.65 -11.86
CA LEU A 46 4.06 -2.75 -10.82
C LEU A 46 4.50 -4.19 -10.59
N ASN A 47 3.82 -5.15 -11.21
CA ASN A 47 4.11 -6.58 -11.06
C ASN A 47 4.16 -7.01 -9.60
N LEU A 48 3.16 -6.56 -8.83
CA LEU A 48 3.12 -6.81 -7.39
C LEU A 48 2.83 -8.27 -7.08
N LYS A 49 3.57 -8.83 -6.14
CA LYS A 49 3.42 -10.21 -5.69
C LYS A 49 3.52 -10.27 -4.18
N LYS A 50 2.88 -11.26 -3.60
CA LYS A 50 3.01 -11.55 -2.17
C LYS A 50 4.50 -11.76 -1.84
N GLY A 51 4.96 -11.10 -0.79
CA GLY A 51 6.35 -11.14 -0.36
C GLY A 51 7.22 -10.01 -0.88
N ASP A 52 6.72 -9.23 -1.85
CA ASP A 52 7.49 -8.10 -2.39
C ASP A 52 7.72 -7.01 -1.35
N ALA A 53 8.92 -6.45 -1.36
CA ALA A 53 9.23 -5.27 -0.57
C ALA A 53 8.66 -4.05 -1.29
N VAL A 54 7.84 -3.28 -0.60
CA VAL A 54 7.20 -2.08 -1.16
C VAL A 54 7.24 -0.95 -0.14
N THR A 55 6.98 0.26 -0.62
CA THR A 55 6.81 1.42 0.25
C THR A 55 5.37 1.90 0.11
N ALA A 56 4.63 1.89 1.22
CA ALA A 56 3.28 2.46 1.25
C ALA A 56 3.41 3.97 1.42
N ILE A 57 2.82 4.71 0.51
CA ILE A 57 2.91 6.18 0.50
C ILE A 57 1.54 6.74 0.83
N VAL A 58 1.47 7.57 1.88
CA VAL A 58 0.20 8.13 2.35
C VAL A 58 0.31 9.65 2.38
N LYS A 59 -0.61 10.31 1.67
CA LYS A 59 -0.66 11.78 1.71
C LYS A 59 -1.01 12.25 3.12
N SER A 60 -0.33 13.30 3.57
CA SER A 60 -0.56 13.83 4.92
C SER A 60 -2.01 14.26 5.14
N THR A 61 -2.67 14.71 4.09
CA THR A 61 -4.08 15.14 4.16
C THR A 61 -5.06 13.97 4.32
N GLU A 62 -4.60 12.74 4.12
CA GLU A 62 -5.44 11.54 4.21
C GLU A 62 -5.28 10.79 5.53
N VAL A 63 -4.41 11.26 6.40
CA VAL A 63 -4.15 10.59 7.67
C VAL A 63 -5.09 11.12 8.73
N MET A 64 -5.85 10.21 9.35
CA MET A 64 -6.77 10.54 10.44
C MET A 64 -6.15 10.10 11.76
N LEU A 65 -6.50 10.78 12.83
CA LEU A 65 -5.97 10.50 14.15
C LEU A 65 -7.08 10.08 15.09
N MET A 66 -6.73 9.15 15.98
CA MET A 66 -7.63 8.72 17.05
C MET A 66 -6.83 8.72 18.35
N LYS A 67 -7.44 9.17 19.42
CA LYS A 67 -6.81 9.18 20.75
C LYS A 67 -7.55 8.19 21.64
N ASP A 68 -6.76 7.39 22.36
CA ASP A 68 -7.30 6.42 23.33
C ASP A 68 -7.69 7.10 24.64
#